data_cdb310e320cb1b858e00f13f4ddfbd83
#
_entry.id   cdb310e320cb1b858e00f13f4ddfbd83
#
_cell.length_a   1.000
_cell.length_b   1.000
_cell.length_c   1.000
_cell.angle_alpha   90.00
_cell.angle_beta   90.00
_cell.angle_gamma   90.00
#
_symmetry.space_group_name_H-M   'P 1'
#
loop_
_entity.id
_entity.type
_entity.pdbx_description
1 polymer ?
#
loop_
_entity_poly.entity_id
_entity_poly.type
_entity_poly.pdbx_seq_one_letter_code
_entity_poly.pdbx_strand_id
1 'polypeptide(L)'
;EAHLFAIVIIAVAFQKRYLMALEFLSAGILSSIVVQSMKRLVFAPSPRPMAVINWSDTLLPEGLEVPLQLAFPSGHTTTAFVFFTLLTLHFRNVSVQILAAIAVIGVGLSRVYLMVHWVPDVMAGAVLGMVLALLVNRAFSAIKKSRPSLR
;
A
#
# COMPACT_ATOMS: atom_id res chain seq x y z
N GLU A 1 -8.72 3.41 1.68
CA GLU A 1 -7.38 3.57 1.05
C GLU A 1 -7.48 4.06 -0.39
N ALA A 2 -8.34 3.47 -1.22
CA ALA A 2 -8.55 3.94 -2.59
C ALA A 2 -8.87 5.45 -2.65
N HIS A 3 -9.58 5.97 -1.67
CA HIS A 3 -9.91 7.40 -1.59
C HIS A 3 -8.69 8.30 -1.40
N LEU A 4 -7.68 7.87 -0.61
CA LEU A 4 -6.44 8.64 -0.44
C LEU A 4 -5.64 8.70 -1.74
N PHE A 5 -5.52 7.56 -2.45
CA PHE A 5 -4.91 7.54 -3.77
C PHE A 5 -5.65 8.45 -4.75
N ALA A 6 -6.99 8.38 -4.78
CA ALA A 6 -7.80 9.22 -5.64
C ALA A 6 -7.61 10.72 -5.35
N ILE A 7 -7.63 11.12 -4.07
CA ILE A 7 -7.43 12.52 -3.66
C ILE A 7 -6.06 13.04 -4.12
N VAL A 8 -4.98 12.27 -3.91
CA VAL A 8 -3.65 12.70 -4.33
C VAL A 8 -3.51 12.74 -5.85
N ILE A 9 -4.04 11.75 -6.57
CA ILE A 9 -4.05 11.73 -8.03
C ILE A 9 -4.76 12.97 -8.56
N ILE A 10 -5.93 13.29 -8.03
CA ILE A 10 -6.70 14.48 -8.42
C ILE A 10 -5.93 15.75 -8.08
N ALA A 11 -5.42 15.91 -6.86
CA ALA A 11 -4.67 17.10 -6.45
C ALA A 11 -3.40 17.32 -7.30
N VAL A 12 -2.70 16.26 -7.65
CA VAL A 12 -1.51 16.30 -8.48
C VAL A 12 -1.85 16.59 -9.96
N ALA A 13 -2.97 16.06 -10.45
CA ALA A 13 -3.48 16.36 -11.78
C ALA A 13 -3.90 17.83 -11.90
N PHE A 14 -4.57 18.39 -10.89
CA PHE A 14 -4.89 19.82 -10.83
C PHE A 14 -3.66 20.72 -10.88
N GLN A 15 -2.52 20.29 -10.35
CA GLN A 15 -1.24 21.01 -10.46
C GLN A 15 -0.54 20.81 -11.80
N LYS A 16 -1.20 20.25 -12.82
CA LYS A 16 -0.63 19.91 -14.14
C LYS A 16 0.56 18.94 -14.08
N ARG A 17 0.73 18.19 -13.00
CA ARG A 17 1.78 17.18 -12.84
C ARG A 17 1.30 15.80 -13.30
N TYR A 18 0.81 15.71 -14.52
CA TYR A 18 0.16 14.50 -15.05
C TYR A 18 1.03 13.25 -14.97
N LEU A 19 2.34 13.35 -15.20
CA LEU A 19 3.23 12.19 -15.09
C LEU A 19 3.34 11.67 -13.67
N MET A 20 3.29 12.54 -12.66
CA MET A 20 3.26 12.11 -11.27
C MET A 20 1.93 11.44 -10.93
N ALA A 21 0.81 11.96 -11.42
CA ALA A 21 -0.49 11.33 -11.24
C ALA A 21 -0.55 9.93 -11.87
N LEU A 22 -0.01 9.78 -13.09
CA LEU A 22 0.09 8.49 -13.78
C LEU A 22 1.02 7.51 -13.04
N GLU A 23 2.10 7.98 -12.45
CA GLU A 23 3.03 7.18 -11.65
C GLU A 23 2.32 6.60 -10.42
N PHE A 24 1.58 7.42 -9.66
CA PHE A 24 0.80 6.95 -8.51
C PHE A 24 -0.31 5.98 -8.94
N LEU A 25 -1.03 6.29 -10.01
CA LEU A 25 -2.09 5.42 -10.54
C LEU A 25 -1.54 4.06 -10.95
N SER A 26 -0.48 4.04 -11.75
CA SER A 26 0.13 2.78 -12.23
C SER A 26 0.71 1.96 -11.07
N ALA A 27 1.31 2.60 -10.08
CA ALA A 27 1.82 1.93 -8.90
C ALA A 27 0.69 1.31 -8.05
N GLY A 28 -0.42 2.01 -7.89
CA GLY A 28 -1.62 1.51 -7.20
C GLY A 28 -2.22 0.28 -7.92
N ILE A 29 -2.38 0.36 -9.23
CA ILE A 29 -2.90 -0.75 -10.05
C ILE A 29 -1.95 -1.95 -9.98
N LEU A 30 -0.65 -1.73 -10.21
CA LEU A 30 0.36 -2.79 -10.17
C LEU A 30 0.39 -3.48 -8.81
N SER A 31 0.39 -2.72 -7.72
CA SER A 31 0.40 -3.29 -6.37
C SER A 31 -0.85 -4.14 -6.10
N SER A 32 -2.02 -3.68 -6.56
CA SER A 32 -3.26 -4.44 -6.43
C SER A 32 -3.21 -5.76 -7.20
N ILE A 33 -2.74 -5.74 -8.44
CA ILE A 33 -2.59 -6.95 -9.27
C ILE A 33 -1.62 -7.93 -8.60
N VAL A 34 -0.44 -7.46 -8.20
CA VAL A 34 0.59 -8.32 -7.59
C VAL A 34 0.08 -8.94 -6.29
N VAL A 35 -0.48 -8.13 -5.39
CA VAL A 35 -1.01 -8.62 -4.11
C VAL A 35 -2.13 -9.63 -4.32
N GLN A 36 -3.10 -9.37 -5.22
CA GLN A 36 -4.20 -10.30 -5.46
C GLN A 36 -3.72 -11.60 -6.11
N SER A 37 -2.75 -11.52 -7.03
CA SER A 37 -2.13 -12.71 -7.63
C SER A 37 -1.40 -13.53 -6.56
N MET A 38 -0.59 -12.90 -5.72
CA MET A 38 0.11 -13.60 -4.63
C MET A 38 -0.89 -14.28 -3.67
N LYS A 39 -1.93 -13.58 -3.27
CA LYS A 39 -2.96 -14.11 -2.36
C LYS A 39 -3.67 -15.32 -2.90
N ARG A 40 -4.05 -15.30 -4.16
CA ARG A 40 -4.93 -16.31 -4.75
C ARG A 40 -4.19 -17.46 -5.43
N LEU A 41 -3.03 -17.18 -6.03
CA LEU A 41 -2.32 -18.16 -6.86
C LEU A 41 -1.13 -18.80 -6.14
N VAL A 42 -0.52 -18.10 -5.17
CA VAL A 42 0.72 -18.56 -4.53
C VAL A 42 0.50 -18.97 -3.08
N PHE A 43 -0.23 -18.17 -2.31
CA PHE A 43 -0.35 -18.33 -0.86
C PHE A 43 -1.76 -18.70 -0.36
N ALA A 44 -2.64 -19.15 -1.23
CA ALA A 44 -3.94 -19.69 -0.83
C ALA A 44 -3.81 -21.20 -0.48
N PRO A 45 -4.48 -21.64 0.61
CA PRO A 45 -5.17 -20.86 1.63
C PRO A 45 -4.20 -20.27 2.66
N SER A 46 -4.44 -19.03 3.12
CA SER A 46 -3.69 -18.42 4.22
C SER A 46 -4.67 -17.86 5.26
N PRO A 47 -4.85 -18.55 6.39
CA PRO A 47 -5.83 -18.15 7.40
C PRO A 47 -5.38 -16.89 8.14
N ARG A 48 -6.33 -16.02 8.46
CA ARG A 48 -6.11 -14.83 9.27
C ARG A 48 -6.08 -15.18 10.76
N PRO A 49 -5.44 -14.35 11.62
CA PRO A 49 -5.44 -14.58 13.06
C PRO A 49 -6.84 -14.85 13.63
N MET A 50 -7.82 -14.07 13.22
CA MET A 50 -9.21 -14.18 13.64
C MET A 50 -9.88 -15.53 13.26
N ALA A 51 -9.39 -16.22 12.24
CA ALA A 51 -9.89 -17.54 11.85
C ALA A 51 -9.36 -18.69 12.73
N VAL A 52 -8.24 -18.44 13.42
CA VAL A 52 -7.50 -19.48 14.17
C VAL A 52 -7.62 -19.29 15.67
N ILE A 53 -7.66 -18.03 16.12
CA ILE A 53 -7.71 -17.67 17.53
C ILE A 53 -9.18 -17.49 17.93
N ASN A 54 -9.64 -18.31 18.88
CA ASN A 54 -11.01 -18.22 19.41
C ASN A 54 -11.10 -17.02 20.36
N TRP A 55 -11.68 -15.91 19.88
CA TRP A 55 -11.84 -14.69 20.65
C TRP A 55 -13.30 -14.55 21.07
N SER A 56 -13.59 -14.86 22.31
CA SER A 56 -14.94 -14.67 22.90
C SER A 56 -15.26 -13.21 23.24
N ASP A 57 -14.22 -12.37 23.42
CA ASP A 57 -14.36 -10.97 23.86
C ASP A 57 -13.66 -10.02 22.87
N THR A 58 -14.19 -9.91 21.66
CA THR A 58 -13.59 -9.07 20.64
C THR A 58 -13.89 -7.61 20.88
N LEU A 59 -12.83 -6.78 20.98
CA LEU A 59 -12.90 -5.32 20.90
C LEU A 59 -13.25 -4.81 19.50
N LEU A 60 -13.77 -5.69 18.64
CA LEU A 60 -14.15 -5.32 17.28
C LEU A 60 -15.54 -4.67 17.28
N PRO A 61 -15.74 -3.63 16.47
CA PRO A 61 -17.05 -3.05 16.27
C PRO A 61 -18.05 -4.12 15.80
N GLU A 62 -19.25 -4.11 16.39
CA GLU A 62 -20.34 -4.98 15.95
C GLU A 62 -20.63 -4.76 14.45
N GLY A 63 -20.81 -5.86 13.71
CA GLY A 63 -21.09 -5.83 12.28
C GLY A 63 -19.86 -5.72 11.36
N LEU A 64 -18.64 -5.78 11.90
CA LEU A 64 -17.44 -5.83 11.05
C LEU A 64 -17.23 -7.25 10.49
N GLU A 65 -17.64 -7.47 9.24
CA GLU A 65 -17.34 -8.69 8.52
C GLU A 65 -15.87 -8.70 8.07
N VAL A 66 -15.06 -9.58 8.65
CA VAL A 66 -13.66 -9.75 8.29
C VAL A 66 -13.48 -11.05 7.51
N PRO A 67 -12.90 -11.01 6.30
CA PRO A 67 -12.56 -12.23 5.58
C PRO A 67 -11.62 -13.10 6.41
N LEU A 68 -11.91 -14.38 6.55
CA LEU A 68 -11.15 -15.31 7.38
C LEU A 68 -9.91 -15.89 6.69
N GLN A 69 -9.80 -15.71 5.38
CA GLN A 69 -8.73 -16.25 4.53
C GLN A 69 -7.99 -15.16 3.78
N LEU A 70 -6.94 -15.55 3.04
CA LEU A 70 -6.13 -14.67 2.20
C LEU A 70 -5.39 -13.60 3.02
N ALA A 71 -4.74 -14.04 4.11
CA ALA A 71 -3.96 -13.16 4.97
C ALA A 71 -2.70 -12.62 4.27
N PHE A 72 -1.92 -13.48 3.63
CA PHE A 72 -0.59 -13.14 3.12
C PHE A 72 -0.59 -12.77 1.62
N PRO A 73 0.15 -11.70 1.25
CA PRO A 73 0.68 -10.61 2.07
C PRO A 73 -0.41 -9.59 2.43
N SER A 74 -0.11 -8.65 3.35
CA SER A 74 -1.04 -7.60 3.73
C SER A 74 -1.21 -6.55 2.62
N GLY A 75 -2.39 -6.55 1.98
CA GLY A 75 -2.68 -5.60 0.90
C GLY A 75 -2.72 -4.14 1.37
N HIS A 76 -3.31 -3.87 2.53
CA HIS A 76 -3.36 -2.53 3.12
C HIS A 76 -1.96 -1.98 3.39
N THR A 77 -1.08 -2.80 3.95
CA THR A 77 0.30 -2.41 4.21
C THR A 77 1.06 -2.19 2.89
N THR A 78 0.90 -3.08 1.91
CA THR A 78 1.55 -2.92 0.59
C THR A 78 1.14 -1.60 -0.05
N THR A 79 -0.16 -1.33 -0.11
CA THR A 79 -0.70 -0.09 -0.71
C THR A 79 -0.21 1.16 0.02
N ALA A 80 -0.19 1.15 1.36
CA ALA A 80 0.32 2.26 2.15
C ALA A 80 1.81 2.51 1.87
N PHE A 81 2.63 1.45 1.86
CA PHE A 81 4.06 1.59 1.57
C PHE A 81 4.33 2.04 0.14
N VAL A 82 3.58 1.57 -0.87
CA VAL A 82 3.66 2.11 -2.24
C VAL A 82 3.41 3.60 -2.25
N PHE A 83 2.29 4.02 -1.67
CA PHE A 83 1.86 5.41 -1.68
C PHE A 83 2.86 6.33 -0.96
N PHE A 84 3.19 6.02 0.29
CA PHE A 84 4.05 6.89 1.09
C PHE A 84 5.51 6.86 0.63
N THR A 85 6.01 5.76 0.06
CA THR A 85 7.34 5.73 -0.57
C THR A 85 7.39 6.66 -1.77
N LEU A 86 6.41 6.61 -2.68
CA LEU A 86 6.35 7.55 -3.81
C LEU A 86 6.24 8.98 -3.32
N LEU A 87 5.43 9.25 -2.31
CA LEU A 87 5.26 10.57 -1.75
C LEU A 87 6.61 11.14 -1.25
N THR A 88 7.39 10.35 -0.51
CA THR A 88 8.70 10.79 0.01
C THR A 88 9.76 10.95 -1.07
N LEU A 89 9.67 10.20 -2.16
CA LEU A 89 10.57 10.34 -3.32
C LEU A 89 10.30 11.65 -4.09
N HIS A 90 9.04 12.07 -4.17
CA HIS A 90 8.65 13.31 -4.83
C HIS A 90 8.81 14.55 -3.95
N PHE A 91 8.48 14.43 -2.67
CA PHE A 91 8.53 15.52 -1.70
C PHE A 91 9.68 15.29 -0.71
N ARG A 92 10.88 15.72 -1.06
CA ARG A 92 12.11 15.55 -0.27
C ARG A 92 12.15 16.48 0.96
N ASN A 93 11.07 16.49 1.72
CA ASN A 93 10.91 17.28 2.93
C ASN A 93 10.91 16.34 4.15
N VAL A 94 11.72 16.66 5.15
CA VAL A 94 11.90 15.82 6.35
C VAL A 94 10.57 15.63 7.09
N SER A 95 9.75 16.67 7.20
CA SER A 95 8.44 16.55 7.86
C SER A 95 7.51 15.58 7.12
N VAL A 96 7.52 15.62 5.77
CA VAL A 96 6.75 14.65 4.96
C VAL A 96 7.25 13.23 5.17
N GLN A 97 8.56 13.03 5.25
CA GLN A 97 9.17 11.71 5.49
C GLN A 97 8.79 11.17 6.88
N ILE A 98 8.83 12.00 7.91
CA ILE A 98 8.46 11.61 9.28
C ILE A 98 6.96 11.26 9.33
N LEU A 99 6.09 12.10 8.77
CA LEU A 99 4.65 11.84 8.73
C LEU A 99 4.32 10.58 7.94
N ALA A 100 5.00 10.34 6.82
CA ALA A 100 4.86 9.13 6.03
C ALA A 100 5.28 7.89 6.84
N ALA A 101 6.40 7.94 7.56
CA ALA A 101 6.85 6.85 8.42
C ALA A 101 5.84 6.54 9.53
N ILE A 102 5.34 7.55 10.21
CA ILE A 102 4.29 7.40 11.24
C ILE A 102 3.04 6.76 10.63
N ALA A 103 2.60 7.22 9.46
CA ALA A 103 1.41 6.71 8.79
C ALA A 103 1.55 5.22 8.42
N VAL A 104 2.67 4.80 7.81
CA VAL A 104 2.86 3.39 7.42
C VAL A 104 2.97 2.46 8.63
N ILE A 105 3.63 2.92 9.72
CA ILE A 105 3.69 2.18 10.99
C ILE A 105 2.27 2.04 11.55
N GLY A 106 1.51 3.12 11.61
CA GLY A 106 0.11 3.11 12.08
C GLY A 106 -0.78 2.16 11.26
N VAL A 107 -0.66 2.17 9.94
CA VAL A 107 -1.38 1.23 9.07
C VAL A 107 -0.97 -0.21 9.40
N GLY A 108 0.32 -0.51 9.48
CA GLY A 108 0.79 -1.87 9.79
C GLY A 108 0.29 -2.36 11.15
N LEU A 109 0.46 -1.56 12.19
CA LEU A 109 0.00 -1.88 13.55
C LEU A 109 -1.52 -2.08 13.60
N SER A 110 -2.29 -1.25 12.91
CA SER A 110 -3.75 -1.40 12.85
C SER A 110 -4.19 -2.74 12.27
N ARG A 111 -3.45 -3.30 11.31
CA ARG A 111 -3.78 -4.62 10.73
C ARG A 111 -3.55 -5.77 11.70
N VAL A 112 -2.48 -5.68 12.49
CA VAL A 112 -2.20 -6.66 13.56
C VAL A 112 -3.20 -6.50 14.71
N TYR A 113 -3.44 -5.26 15.15
CA TYR A 113 -4.40 -4.96 16.23
C TYR A 113 -5.81 -5.46 15.91
N LEU A 114 -6.28 -5.28 14.69
CA LEU A 114 -7.59 -5.76 14.23
C LEU A 114 -7.62 -7.27 13.95
N MET A 115 -6.55 -8.02 14.24
CA MET A 115 -6.45 -9.46 14.03
C MET A 115 -6.74 -9.93 12.59
N VAL A 116 -6.57 -9.03 11.61
CA VAL A 116 -6.80 -9.33 10.19
C VAL A 116 -5.55 -9.82 9.48
N HIS A 117 -4.36 -9.56 10.05
CA HIS A 117 -3.08 -9.96 9.51
C HIS A 117 -2.09 -10.35 10.61
N TRP A 118 -1.26 -11.35 10.31
CA TRP A 118 -0.09 -11.69 11.11
C TRP A 118 1.03 -10.66 10.90
N VAL A 119 1.94 -10.56 11.87
CA VAL A 119 3.12 -9.67 11.73
C VAL A 119 3.92 -9.96 10.45
N PRO A 120 4.21 -11.24 10.07
CA PRO A 120 4.89 -11.53 8.81
C PRO A 120 4.15 -11.03 7.55
N ASP A 121 2.79 -11.04 7.56
CA ASP A 121 2.01 -10.52 6.42
C ASP A 121 2.25 -9.02 6.23
N VAL A 122 2.32 -8.30 7.35
CA VAL A 122 2.57 -6.86 7.37
C VAL A 122 3.99 -6.55 6.92
N MET A 123 4.98 -7.28 7.42
CA MET A 123 6.39 -7.11 7.03
C MET A 123 6.59 -7.40 5.53
N ALA A 124 6.03 -8.51 5.05
CA ALA A 124 6.09 -8.85 3.62
C ALA A 124 5.40 -7.77 2.76
N GLY A 125 4.23 -7.28 3.20
CA GLY A 125 3.52 -6.19 2.54
C GLY A 125 4.33 -4.90 2.49
N ALA A 126 5.04 -4.56 3.57
CA ALA A 126 5.91 -3.39 3.64
C ALA A 126 7.07 -3.47 2.62
N VAL A 127 7.79 -4.59 2.62
CA VAL A 127 8.90 -4.81 1.68
C VAL A 127 8.40 -4.79 0.24
N LEU A 128 7.32 -5.51 -0.04
CA LEU A 128 6.71 -5.56 -1.37
C LEU A 128 6.30 -4.16 -1.85
N GLY A 129 5.66 -3.38 -0.99
CA GLY A 129 5.22 -2.02 -1.31
C GLY A 129 6.39 -1.09 -1.64
N MET A 130 7.47 -1.12 -0.84
CA MET A 130 8.67 -0.35 -1.12
C MET A 130 9.32 -0.73 -2.46
N VAL A 131 9.47 -2.04 -2.71
CA VAL A 131 10.08 -2.53 -3.96
C VAL A 131 9.25 -2.09 -5.17
N LEU A 132 7.94 -2.26 -5.15
CA LEU A 132 7.05 -1.85 -6.23
C LEU A 132 7.12 -0.33 -6.47
N ALA A 133 7.11 0.48 -5.43
CA ALA A 133 7.24 1.93 -5.55
C ALA A 133 8.56 2.34 -6.21
N LEU A 134 9.67 1.73 -5.79
CA LEU A 134 10.99 2.02 -6.38
C LEU A 134 11.08 1.59 -7.84
N LEU A 135 10.53 0.44 -8.21
CA LEU A 135 10.51 -0.03 -9.60
C LEU A 135 9.70 0.90 -10.50
N VAL A 136 8.50 1.29 -10.07
CA VAL A 136 7.67 2.23 -10.83
C VAL A 136 8.34 3.59 -10.95
N ASN A 137 8.89 4.12 -9.85
CA ASN A 137 9.59 5.41 -9.87
C ASN A 137 10.80 5.40 -10.82
N ARG A 138 11.57 4.32 -10.85
CA ARG A 138 12.69 4.16 -11.82
C ARG A 138 12.20 4.16 -13.26
N ALA A 139 11.12 3.44 -13.58
CA ALA A 139 10.53 3.40 -14.90
C ALA A 139 10.06 4.79 -15.36
N PHE A 140 9.33 5.51 -14.50
CA PHE A 140 8.88 6.88 -14.81
C PHE A 140 10.04 7.89 -14.91
N SER A 141 11.09 7.73 -14.12
CA SER A 141 12.30 8.53 -14.20
C SER A 141 13.03 8.35 -15.53
N ALA A 142 13.09 7.13 -16.05
CA ALA A 142 13.64 6.83 -17.36
C ALA A 142 12.81 7.48 -18.49
N ILE A 143 11.49 7.44 -18.41
CA ILE A 143 10.59 8.11 -19.37
C ILE A 143 10.80 9.63 -19.36
N LYS A 144 10.90 10.25 -18.19
CA LYS A 144 11.18 11.69 -18.04
C LYS A 144 12.53 12.10 -18.65
N LYS A 145 13.51 11.21 -18.59
CA LYS A 145 14.84 11.45 -19.18
C LYS A 145 14.81 11.36 -20.70
N SER A 146 14.06 10.41 -21.25
CA SER A 146 13.96 10.19 -22.72
C SER A 146 13.04 11.19 -23.43
N ARG A 147 12.11 11.82 -22.71
CA ARG A 147 11.13 12.78 -23.25
C ARG A 147 11.10 14.07 -22.45
N PRO A 148 12.05 15.01 -22.69
CA PRO A 148 12.12 16.27 -21.93
C PRO A 148 10.88 17.17 -22.07
N SER A 149 10.11 17.02 -23.15
CA SER A 149 8.86 17.76 -23.42
C SER A 149 7.71 17.42 -22.46
N LEU A 150 7.84 16.37 -21.65
CA LEU A 150 6.84 15.94 -20.65
C LEU A 150 7.14 16.43 -19.22
N ARG A 151 8.07 17.38 -19.08
CA ARG A 151 8.45 17.96 -17.78
C ARG A 151 7.50 19.03 -17.32
#